data_d2efe94c1861c83da74a91ee74e79ee3
#
_entry.id   d2efe94c1861c83da74a91ee74e79ee3
#
_cell.length_a   1.000
_cell.length_b   1.000
_cell.length_c   1.000
_cell.angle_alpha   90.00
_cell.angle_beta   90.00
_cell.angle_gamma   90.00
#
_symmetry.space_group_name_H-M   'P 1'
#
loop_
_entity.id
_entity.type
_entity.pdbx_description
1 polymer ?
#
loop_
_entity_poly.entity_id
_entity_poly.type
_entity_poly.pdbx_seq_one_letter_code
_entity_poly.pdbx_strand_id
1 'polypeptide(L)'
;MRKSTVPATPNIQVIERMFTLIDVLASREEAISLKEISERTGLHPSTTHRILNDLAVGRFVDRPEAGSYRLGMRLLELGNLVKGRLNVRDVAFQPMRELHKLIQQPVNLSVRQGDEIVYVERAFSERSGMQVVRAIGGRAPLHLTSVGKLFLAMDDPQRVRAYATRTGLSGQTRNSITQLPILERELSKARQYGVARDNEELELGVRCMASGIYDDQGKLVAGLSISAPADRLDEGWLPKLQATTQAISHALGYKEAQM
;
A
#
# COMPACT_ATOMS: atom_id res chain seq x y z
N MET A 1 15.93 -18.61 12.25
CA MET A 1 14.52 -19.01 12.18
C MET A 1 13.79 -18.44 13.38
N ARG A 2 13.14 -17.28 13.25
CA ARG A 2 12.17 -16.82 14.26
C ARG A 2 10.82 -17.36 13.82
N LYS A 3 10.24 -18.24 14.65
CA LYS A 3 8.86 -18.74 14.47
C LYS A 3 7.90 -17.55 14.47
N SER A 4 7.08 -17.45 13.42
CA SER A 4 5.89 -16.61 13.41
C SER A 4 5.00 -17.11 14.56
N THR A 5 5.01 -16.38 15.68
CA THR A 5 4.09 -16.65 16.77
C THR A 5 2.74 -16.05 16.37
N VAL A 6 1.77 -16.91 16.09
CA VAL A 6 0.35 -16.55 16.13
C VAL A 6 0.12 -15.81 17.44
N PRO A 7 -0.56 -14.63 17.45
CA PRO A 7 -0.84 -13.92 18.69
C PRO A 7 -1.58 -14.86 19.63
N ALA A 8 -1.02 -15.10 20.81
CA ALA A 8 -1.69 -15.88 21.84
C ALA A 8 -2.98 -15.13 22.25
N THR A 9 -4.07 -15.87 22.44
CA THR A 9 -5.31 -15.34 22.99
C THR A 9 -4.98 -14.61 24.30
N PRO A 10 -5.53 -13.39 24.55
CA PRO A 10 -5.24 -12.66 25.78
C PRO A 10 -5.55 -13.51 27.01
N ASN A 11 -4.56 -13.69 27.89
CA ASN A 11 -4.73 -14.46 29.11
C ASN A 11 -5.67 -13.79 30.14
N ILE A 12 -6.00 -12.50 29.92
CA ILE A 12 -6.85 -11.72 30.85
C ILE A 12 -8.23 -11.56 30.19
N GLN A 13 -9.22 -12.25 30.73
CA GLN A 13 -10.58 -12.32 30.17
C GLN A 13 -11.22 -10.94 29.93
N VAL A 14 -10.94 -9.94 30.75
CA VAL A 14 -11.51 -8.60 30.59
C VAL A 14 -10.93 -7.91 29.32
N ILE A 15 -9.67 -8.16 28.98
CA ILE A 15 -9.01 -7.60 27.79
C ILE A 15 -9.60 -8.24 26.54
N GLU A 16 -9.79 -9.55 26.52
CA GLU A 16 -10.44 -10.27 25.42
C GLU A 16 -11.85 -9.71 25.14
N ARG A 17 -12.64 -9.56 26.22
CA ARG A 17 -13.98 -8.95 26.11
C ARG A 17 -13.95 -7.52 25.61
N MET A 18 -12.98 -6.74 26.04
CA MET A 18 -12.78 -5.37 25.56
C MET A 18 -12.49 -5.34 24.05
N PHE A 19 -11.61 -6.20 23.54
CA PHE A 19 -11.34 -6.30 22.10
C PHE A 19 -12.59 -6.69 21.32
N THR A 20 -13.33 -7.70 21.78
CA THR A 20 -14.60 -8.11 21.15
C THR A 20 -15.61 -6.97 21.09
N LEU A 21 -15.72 -6.15 22.15
CA LEU A 21 -16.59 -4.96 22.17
C LEU A 21 -16.14 -3.90 21.17
N ILE A 22 -14.84 -3.61 21.08
CA ILE A 22 -14.27 -2.66 20.13
C ILE A 22 -14.53 -3.14 18.70
N ASP A 23 -14.34 -4.43 18.40
CA ASP A 23 -14.57 -5.00 17.07
C ASP A 23 -16.05 -4.91 16.66
N VAL A 24 -16.97 -5.15 17.57
CA VAL A 24 -18.41 -4.98 17.31
C VAL A 24 -18.73 -3.51 17.01
N LEU A 25 -18.20 -2.56 17.78
CA LEU A 25 -18.38 -1.12 17.51
C LEU A 25 -17.75 -0.70 16.18
N ALA A 26 -16.60 -1.27 15.81
CA ALA A 26 -15.91 -0.98 14.55
C ALA A 26 -16.64 -1.54 13.32
N SER A 27 -17.54 -2.51 13.50
CA SER A 27 -18.33 -3.10 12.41
C SER A 27 -19.50 -2.23 11.91
N ARG A 28 -19.75 -1.08 12.53
CA ARG A 28 -20.83 -0.16 12.22
C ARG A 28 -20.34 1.29 12.22
N GLU A 29 -20.85 2.09 11.31
CA GLU A 29 -20.61 3.53 11.29
C GLU A 29 -21.48 4.27 12.32
N GLU A 30 -22.70 3.77 12.54
CA GLU A 30 -23.66 4.35 13.47
C GLU A 30 -23.48 3.81 14.89
N ALA A 31 -24.03 4.54 15.86
CA ALA A 31 -24.03 4.12 17.26
C ALA A 31 -24.94 2.89 17.46
N ILE A 32 -24.48 1.93 18.26
CA ILE A 32 -25.15 0.65 18.52
C ILE A 32 -25.68 0.63 19.93
N SER A 33 -26.87 0.04 20.15
CA SER A 33 -27.49 -0.10 21.48
C SER A 33 -26.75 -1.11 22.33
N LEU A 34 -26.81 -0.92 23.67
CA LEU A 34 -26.29 -1.89 24.65
C LEU A 34 -26.82 -3.30 24.40
N LYS A 35 -28.11 -3.41 24.09
CA LYS A 35 -28.78 -4.70 23.81
C LYS A 35 -28.13 -5.39 22.62
N GLU A 36 -27.99 -4.71 21.49
CA GLU A 36 -27.37 -5.26 20.27
C GLU A 36 -25.90 -5.66 20.49
N ILE A 37 -25.13 -4.84 21.21
CA ILE A 37 -23.74 -5.16 21.56
C ILE A 37 -23.68 -6.44 22.40
N SER A 38 -24.54 -6.57 23.41
CA SER A 38 -24.60 -7.76 24.28
C SER A 38 -24.97 -9.02 23.50
N GLU A 39 -25.94 -8.94 22.60
CA GLU A 39 -26.35 -10.04 21.72
C GLU A 39 -25.22 -10.49 20.80
N ARG A 40 -24.50 -9.56 20.15
CA ARG A 40 -23.41 -9.87 19.22
C ARG A 40 -22.17 -10.43 19.91
N THR A 41 -21.87 -9.97 21.14
CA THR A 41 -20.69 -10.42 21.87
C THR A 41 -20.95 -11.65 22.71
N GLY A 42 -22.23 -12.02 22.96
CA GLY A 42 -22.62 -13.07 23.90
C GLY A 42 -22.37 -12.72 25.38
N LEU A 43 -22.03 -11.46 25.66
CA LEU A 43 -21.78 -11.01 27.04
C LEU A 43 -23.07 -10.61 27.75
N HIS A 44 -23.12 -10.89 29.06
CA HIS A 44 -24.22 -10.40 29.85
C HIS A 44 -24.31 -8.87 29.86
N PRO A 45 -25.51 -8.25 29.72
CA PRO A 45 -25.68 -6.80 29.63
C PRO A 45 -24.98 -5.99 30.72
N SER A 46 -24.96 -6.47 31.96
CA SER A 46 -24.26 -5.78 33.04
C SER A 46 -22.73 -5.78 32.87
N THR A 47 -22.15 -6.84 32.33
CA THR A 47 -20.72 -6.91 32.01
C THR A 47 -20.38 -6.00 30.86
N THR A 48 -21.18 -6.05 29.81
CA THR A 48 -21.05 -5.18 28.61
C THR A 48 -21.10 -3.70 29.03
N HIS A 49 -22.12 -3.32 29.81
CA HIS A 49 -22.28 -1.96 30.30
C HIS A 49 -21.09 -1.47 31.12
N ARG A 50 -20.56 -2.31 32.03
CA ARG A 50 -19.41 -1.95 32.88
C ARG A 50 -18.16 -1.70 32.05
N ILE A 51 -17.83 -2.60 31.10
CA ILE A 51 -16.66 -2.43 30.25
C ILE A 51 -16.80 -1.20 29.32
N LEU A 52 -17.99 -0.99 28.75
CA LEU A 52 -18.26 0.20 27.92
C LEU A 52 -18.16 1.50 28.72
N ASN A 53 -18.55 1.48 30.02
CA ASN A 53 -18.37 2.62 30.91
C ASN A 53 -16.87 2.96 31.08
N ASP A 54 -16.05 1.95 31.39
CA ASP A 54 -14.62 2.13 31.58
C ASP A 54 -13.95 2.62 30.29
N LEU A 55 -14.35 2.08 29.13
CA LEU A 55 -13.91 2.56 27.83
C LEU A 55 -14.35 4.00 27.53
N ALA A 56 -15.54 4.40 27.99
CA ALA A 56 -16.03 5.77 27.85
C ALA A 56 -15.27 6.77 28.73
N VAL A 57 -14.90 6.37 29.96
CA VAL A 57 -14.01 7.17 30.82
C VAL A 57 -12.66 7.41 30.13
N GLY A 58 -12.11 6.37 29.45
CA GLY A 58 -10.89 6.48 28.65
C GLY A 58 -11.06 7.19 27.29
N ARG A 59 -12.27 7.62 26.92
CA ARG A 59 -12.61 8.22 25.63
C ARG A 59 -12.38 7.29 24.42
N PHE A 60 -12.27 5.97 24.64
CA PHE A 60 -12.22 4.96 23.59
C PHE A 60 -13.60 4.68 22.99
N VAL A 61 -14.65 4.98 23.74
CA VAL A 61 -16.06 4.85 23.33
C VAL A 61 -16.78 6.16 23.64
N ASP A 62 -17.61 6.62 22.71
CA ASP A 62 -18.50 7.75 22.89
C ASP A 62 -19.93 7.26 23.13
N ARG A 63 -20.73 8.06 23.85
CA ARG A 63 -22.16 7.86 24.09
C ARG A 63 -22.94 9.03 23.52
N PRO A 64 -23.32 9.00 22.23
CA PRO A 64 -24.05 10.09 21.63
C PRO A 64 -25.45 10.26 22.24
N GLU A 65 -26.05 9.15 22.70
CA GLU A 65 -27.35 9.11 23.36
C GLU A 65 -27.36 8.10 24.50
N ALA A 66 -28.37 8.19 25.39
CA ALA A 66 -28.52 7.24 26.50
C ALA A 66 -28.71 5.81 25.97
N GLY A 67 -27.79 4.91 26.36
CA GLY A 67 -27.85 3.49 26.00
C GLY A 67 -27.27 3.17 24.57
N SER A 68 -26.75 4.13 23.84
CA SER A 68 -26.06 3.92 22.55
C SER A 68 -24.57 4.22 22.65
N TYR A 69 -23.75 3.48 21.88
CA TYR A 69 -22.30 3.50 21.95
C TYR A 69 -21.69 3.47 20.55
N ARG A 70 -20.58 4.20 20.35
CA ARG A 70 -19.76 4.16 19.13
C ARG A 70 -18.28 4.31 19.50
N LEU A 71 -17.39 4.08 18.53
CA LEU A 71 -15.95 4.33 18.73
C LEU A 71 -15.70 5.80 19.09
N GLY A 72 -14.83 6.04 20.08
CA GLY A 72 -14.50 7.36 20.58
C GLY A 72 -13.29 8.00 19.91
N MET A 73 -13.19 9.32 20.00
CA MET A 73 -12.14 10.15 19.39
C MET A 73 -10.72 9.80 19.84
N ARG A 74 -10.56 9.18 21.01
CA ARG A 74 -9.25 8.74 21.51
C ARG A 74 -8.55 7.76 20.56
N LEU A 75 -9.32 6.91 19.89
CA LEU A 75 -8.78 5.98 18.87
C LEU A 75 -8.19 6.72 17.69
N LEU A 76 -8.81 7.80 17.22
CA LEU A 76 -8.28 8.65 16.16
C LEU A 76 -6.98 9.36 16.61
N GLU A 77 -6.96 9.91 17.85
CA GLU A 77 -5.75 10.53 18.41
C GLU A 77 -4.56 9.55 18.42
N LEU A 78 -4.78 8.34 18.91
CA LEU A 78 -3.75 7.30 18.94
C LEU A 78 -3.37 6.81 17.54
N GLY A 79 -4.36 6.63 16.66
CA GLY A 79 -4.13 6.26 15.26
C GLY A 79 -3.26 7.28 14.52
N ASN A 80 -3.48 8.57 14.73
CA ASN A 80 -2.67 9.62 14.13
C ASN A 80 -1.21 9.59 14.61
N LEU A 81 -0.96 9.25 15.88
CA LEU A 81 0.40 9.07 16.40
C LEU A 81 1.10 7.86 15.75
N VAL A 82 0.37 6.78 15.51
CA VAL A 82 0.89 5.62 14.77
C VAL A 82 1.15 5.99 13.32
N LYS A 83 0.17 6.64 12.66
CA LYS A 83 0.27 7.08 11.26
C LYS A 83 1.46 7.99 11.01
N GLY A 84 1.75 8.93 11.94
CA GLY A 84 2.90 9.83 11.84
C GLY A 84 4.27 9.13 11.89
N ARG A 85 4.31 7.87 12.31
CA ARG A 85 5.54 7.04 12.36
C ARG A 85 5.65 6.09 11.17
N LEU A 86 4.58 5.91 10.40
CA LEU A 86 4.60 5.01 9.24
C LEU A 86 5.41 5.63 8.11
N ASN A 87 6.47 4.95 7.72
CA ASN A 87 7.27 5.28 6.56
C ASN A 87 7.18 4.10 5.57
N VAL A 88 6.74 4.36 4.35
CA VAL A 88 6.61 3.33 3.32
C VAL A 88 7.90 2.55 3.08
N ARG A 89 9.06 3.22 3.21
CA ARG A 89 10.37 2.58 3.06
C ARG A 89 10.60 1.51 4.13
N ASP A 90 10.33 1.85 5.39
CA ASP A 90 10.57 0.94 6.52
C ASP A 90 9.62 -0.26 6.47
N VAL A 91 8.35 -0.03 6.12
CA VAL A 91 7.34 -1.08 5.96
C VAL A 91 7.68 -2.00 4.78
N ALA A 92 8.17 -1.45 3.67
CA ALA A 92 8.49 -2.22 2.47
C ALA A 92 9.81 -3.01 2.57
N PHE A 93 10.74 -2.61 3.43
CA PHE A 93 12.11 -3.11 3.46
C PHE A 93 12.20 -4.65 3.54
N GLN A 94 11.53 -5.26 4.50
CA GLN A 94 11.58 -6.71 4.69
C GLN A 94 10.83 -7.48 3.57
N PRO A 95 9.58 -7.12 3.18
CA PRO A 95 8.90 -7.75 2.06
C PRO A 95 9.67 -7.69 0.74
N MET A 96 10.33 -6.56 0.44
CA MET A 96 11.17 -6.41 -0.75
C MET A 96 12.33 -7.41 -0.77
N ARG A 97 13.00 -7.59 0.37
CA ARG A 97 14.11 -8.55 0.49
C ARG A 97 13.66 -10.00 0.32
N GLU A 98 12.49 -10.32 0.82
CA GLU A 98 11.89 -11.65 0.66
C GLU A 98 11.53 -11.91 -0.81
N LEU A 99 10.89 -10.94 -1.48
CA LEU A 99 10.63 -11.03 -2.91
C LEU A 99 11.92 -11.18 -3.72
N HIS A 100 12.93 -10.34 -3.44
CA HIS A 100 14.25 -10.44 -4.09
C HIS A 100 14.89 -11.83 -3.93
N LYS A 101 14.87 -12.39 -2.72
CA LYS A 101 15.39 -13.75 -2.47
C LYS A 101 14.67 -14.82 -3.29
N LEU A 102 13.38 -14.64 -3.51
CA LEU A 102 12.55 -15.59 -4.25
C LEU A 102 12.79 -15.55 -5.76
N ILE A 103 12.96 -14.34 -6.32
CA ILE A 103 13.05 -14.15 -7.78
C ILE A 103 14.49 -13.90 -8.27
N GLN A 104 15.44 -13.62 -7.36
CA GLN A 104 16.85 -13.34 -7.64
C GLN A 104 17.07 -12.15 -8.61
N GLN A 105 16.12 -11.24 -8.71
CA GLN A 105 16.20 -10.01 -9.51
C GLN A 105 16.08 -8.77 -8.62
N PRO A 106 16.61 -7.61 -9.05
CA PRO A 106 16.46 -6.35 -8.34
C PRO A 106 14.99 -5.98 -8.12
N VAL A 107 14.66 -5.65 -6.87
CA VAL A 107 13.36 -5.11 -6.46
C VAL A 107 13.57 -3.69 -5.98
N ASN A 108 12.86 -2.71 -6.60
CA ASN A 108 13.04 -1.31 -6.30
C ASN A 108 11.73 -0.72 -5.74
N LEU A 109 11.86 0.11 -4.71
CA LEU A 109 10.78 0.95 -4.19
C LEU A 109 10.98 2.37 -4.69
N SER A 110 9.94 2.94 -5.28
CA SER A 110 9.97 4.31 -5.81
C SER A 110 8.75 5.10 -5.39
N VAL A 111 8.95 6.39 -5.16
CA VAL A 111 7.89 7.37 -4.86
C VAL A 111 7.87 8.45 -5.94
N ARG A 112 6.73 9.12 -6.11
CA ARG A 112 6.62 10.26 -7.02
C ARG A 112 7.12 11.54 -6.36
N GLN A 113 7.91 12.30 -7.10
CA GLN A 113 8.29 13.66 -6.75
C GLN A 113 8.19 14.57 -8.00
N GLY A 114 7.09 15.29 -8.09
CA GLY A 114 6.78 16.11 -9.28
C GLY A 114 6.55 15.24 -10.51
N ASP A 115 7.35 15.45 -11.56
CA ASP A 115 7.27 14.77 -12.84
C ASP A 115 8.18 13.54 -12.97
N GLU A 116 8.75 13.09 -11.85
CA GLU A 116 9.68 11.98 -11.78
C GLU A 116 9.36 11.02 -10.65
N ILE A 117 9.83 9.78 -10.78
CA ILE A 117 10.01 8.91 -9.62
C ILE A 117 11.37 9.14 -8.98
N VAL A 118 11.45 8.86 -7.67
CA VAL A 118 12.70 8.78 -6.91
C VAL A 118 12.82 7.38 -6.34
N TYR A 119 13.95 6.71 -6.58
CA TYR A 119 14.25 5.41 -5.98
C TYR A 119 14.61 5.62 -4.50
N VAL A 120 13.80 5.11 -3.59
CA VAL A 120 13.98 5.31 -2.14
C VAL A 120 14.53 4.10 -1.42
N GLU A 121 14.38 2.89 -2.01
CA GLU A 121 14.97 1.66 -1.49
C GLU A 121 15.17 0.63 -2.61
N ARG A 122 16.11 -0.31 -2.39
CA ARG A 122 16.43 -1.38 -3.33
C ARG A 122 16.84 -2.66 -2.59
N ALA A 123 16.31 -3.79 -3.02
CA ALA A 123 16.81 -5.10 -2.70
C ALA A 123 17.47 -5.72 -3.94
N PHE A 124 18.75 -6.02 -3.87
CA PHE A 124 19.50 -6.60 -4.99
C PHE A 124 20.68 -7.45 -4.49
N SER A 125 21.25 -8.26 -5.37
CA SER A 125 22.52 -8.95 -5.16
C SER A 125 23.37 -8.81 -6.42
N GLU A 126 24.69 -8.83 -6.25
CA GLU A 126 25.64 -8.76 -7.37
C GLU A 126 25.48 -9.94 -8.35
N ARG A 127 24.88 -11.04 -7.89
CA ARG A 127 24.60 -12.23 -8.70
C ARG A 127 23.44 -12.08 -9.68
N SER A 128 22.66 -11.00 -9.61
CA SER A 128 21.53 -10.75 -10.52
C SER A 128 21.94 -10.55 -11.98
N GLY A 129 23.24 -10.33 -12.24
CA GLY A 129 23.78 -10.08 -13.59
C GLY A 129 23.40 -8.71 -14.15
N MET A 130 22.69 -7.89 -13.37
CA MET A 130 22.37 -6.51 -13.74
C MET A 130 23.34 -5.54 -13.07
N GLN A 131 23.92 -4.65 -13.86
CA GLN A 131 24.55 -3.47 -13.30
C GLN A 131 23.47 -2.57 -12.66
N VAL A 132 23.81 -1.97 -11.53
CA VAL A 132 22.91 -1.05 -10.83
C VAL A 132 22.80 0.23 -11.63
N VAL A 133 21.75 0.34 -12.44
CA VAL A 133 21.56 1.46 -13.35
C VAL A 133 21.30 2.77 -12.61
N ARG A 134 20.62 2.71 -11.44
CA ARG A 134 20.34 3.92 -10.66
C ARG A 134 20.47 3.65 -9.17
N ALA A 135 21.24 4.48 -8.49
CA ALA A 135 21.40 4.44 -7.03
C ALA A 135 20.12 4.88 -6.30
N ILE A 136 20.02 4.58 -5.01
CA ILE A 136 19.02 5.19 -4.11
C ILE A 136 19.20 6.71 -4.19
N GLY A 137 18.09 7.45 -4.30
CA GLY A 137 18.05 8.89 -4.59
C GLY A 137 18.05 9.23 -6.08
N GLY A 138 18.34 8.27 -6.97
CA GLY A 138 18.24 8.45 -8.42
C GLY A 138 16.80 8.78 -8.85
N ARG A 139 16.67 9.47 -9.98
CA ARG A 139 15.40 9.98 -10.52
C ARG A 139 15.18 9.46 -11.94
N ALA A 140 13.92 9.32 -12.33
CA ALA A 140 13.56 8.96 -13.70
C ALA A 140 12.17 9.52 -14.08
N PRO A 141 11.96 9.90 -15.36
CA PRO A 141 10.67 10.41 -15.83
C PRO A 141 9.52 9.43 -15.62
N LEU A 142 8.34 9.94 -15.27
CA LEU A 142 7.17 9.10 -15.00
C LEU A 142 6.79 8.24 -16.22
N HIS A 143 6.78 8.79 -17.43
CA HIS A 143 6.32 8.08 -18.63
C HIS A 143 7.24 6.97 -19.11
N LEU A 144 8.53 6.96 -18.70
CA LEU A 144 9.53 5.96 -19.08
C LEU A 144 9.70 4.83 -18.07
N THR A 145 8.98 4.88 -16.94
CA THR A 145 9.14 3.89 -15.87
C THR A 145 7.84 3.18 -15.55
N SER A 146 7.92 1.90 -15.20
CA SER A 146 6.74 1.13 -14.81
C SER A 146 6.03 1.76 -13.60
N VAL A 147 6.76 2.16 -12.54
CA VAL A 147 6.18 2.84 -11.37
C VAL A 147 5.62 4.21 -11.74
N GLY A 148 6.32 4.96 -12.58
CA GLY A 148 5.85 6.29 -13.02
C GLY A 148 4.53 6.21 -13.80
N LYS A 149 4.37 5.20 -14.66
CA LYS A 149 3.11 4.96 -15.37
C LYS A 149 1.96 4.61 -14.42
N LEU A 150 2.22 3.91 -13.29
CA LEU A 150 1.20 3.71 -12.26
C LEU A 150 0.74 5.03 -11.66
N PHE A 151 1.65 5.94 -11.33
CA PHE A 151 1.28 7.26 -10.82
C PHE A 151 0.49 8.09 -11.85
N LEU A 152 0.93 8.12 -13.11
CA LEU A 152 0.18 8.80 -14.17
C LEU A 152 -1.19 8.17 -14.43
N ALA A 153 -1.33 6.86 -14.26
CA ALA A 153 -2.60 6.16 -14.40
C ALA A 153 -3.62 6.57 -13.32
N MET A 154 -3.17 7.03 -12.14
CA MET A 154 -4.03 7.54 -11.07
C MET A 154 -4.35 9.03 -11.23
N ASP A 155 -3.63 9.76 -12.08
CA ASP A 155 -3.94 11.15 -12.39
C ASP A 155 -5.19 11.25 -13.29
N ASP A 156 -5.90 12.38 -13.19
CA ASP A 156 -6.95 12.71 -14.12
C ASP A 156 -6.38 13.02 -15.54
N PRO A 157 -7.17 12.88 -16.60
CA PRO A 157 -6.69 13.09 -17.98
C PRO A 157 -6.10 14.48 -18.23
N GLN A 158 -6.57 15.52 -17.54
CA GLN A 158 -6.04 16.88 -17.71
C GLN A 158 -4.63 16.99 -17.14
N ARG A 159 -4.37 16.37 -15.99
CA ARG A 159 -3.03 16.31 -15.39
C ARG A 159 -2.06 15.51 -16.25
N VAL A 160 -2.49 14.41 -16.85
CA VAL A 160 -1.68 13.63 -17.79
C VAL A 160 -1.29 14.47 -19.02
N ARG A 161 -2.23 15.21 -19.60
CA ARG A 161 -1.97 16.12 -20.73
C ARG A 161 -1.02 17.26 -20.34
N ALA A 162 -1.24 17.85 -19.17
CA ALA A 162 -0.35 18.89 -18.64
C ALA A 162 1.08 18.36 -18.41
N TYR A 163 1.20 17.13 -17.89
CA TYR A 163 2.48 16.43 -17.77
C TYR A 163 3.15 16.26 -19.15
N ALA A 164 2.42 15.74 -20.13
CA ALA A 164 2.93 15.52 -21.48
C ALA A 164 3.39 16.81 -22.14
N THR A 165 2.62 17.90 -22.01
CA THR A 165 3.00 19.23 -22.54
C THR A 165 4.26 19.77 -21.86
N ARG A 166 4.36 19.66 -20.53
CA ARG A 166 5.48 20.19 -19.75
C ARG A 166 6.79 19.45 -19.99
N THR A 167 6.72 18.12 -20.12
CA THR A 167 7.90 17.27 -20.30
C THR A 167 8.27 17.01 -21.77
N GLY A 168 7.35 17.28 -22.70
CA GLY A 168 7.48 16.94 -24.11
C GLY A 168 7.58 15.43 -24.38
N LEU A 169 7.35 14.58 -23.36
CA LEU A 169 7.51 13.12 -23.40
C LEU A 169 8.86 12.73 -24.02
N SER A 170 9.95 13.38 -23.60
CA SER A 170 11.29 13.14 -24.13
C SER A 170 11.73 11.69 -23.96
N GLY A 171 12.11 11.03 -25.06
CA GLY A 171 12.57 9.65 -25.06
C GLY A 171 14.03 9.50 -24.66
N GLN A 172 14.43 8.35 -24.15
CA GLN A 172 15.81 7.96 -23.85
C GLN A 172 16.28 6.78 -24.70
N THR A 173 15.34 6.02 -25.26
CA THR A 173 15.60 4.89 -26.16
C THR A 173 14.69 4.95 -27.38
N ARG A 174 14.96 4.10 -28.36
CA ARG A 174 14.06 3.92 -29.52
C ARG A 174 12.68 3.36 -29.12
N ASN A 175 12.55 2.73 -27.93
CA ASN A 175 11.32 2.14 -27.43
C ASN A 175 10.53 3.10 -26.53
N SER A 176 11.09 4.28 -26.21
CA SER A 176 10.44 5.27 -25.34
C SER A 176 9.09 5.71 -25.91
N ILE A 177 8.10 5.84 -25.04
CA ILE A 177 6.79 6.39 -25.39
C ILE A 177 6.90 7.91 -25.46
N THR A 178 6.89 8.47 -26.67
CA THR A 178 7.02 9.91 -26.93
C THR A 178 5.72 10.55 -27.43
N GLN A 179 4.63 9.80 -27.53
CA GLN A 179 3.34 10.27 -28.03
C GLN A 179 2.24 10.07 -26.99
N LEU A 180 1.50 11.13 -26.71
CA LEU A 180 0.43 11.13 -25.72
C LEU A 180 -0.64 10.04 -25.96
N PRO A 181 -1.17 9.79 -27.18
CA PRO A 181 -2.16 8.75 -27.39
C PRO A 181 -1.65 7.34 -27.08
N ILE A 182 -0.33 7.09 -27.27
CA ILE A 182 0.29 5.82 -26.92
C ILE A 182 0.39 5.70 -25.39
N LEU A 183 0.84 6.77 -24.73
CA LEU A 183 0.91 6.83 -23.28
C LEU A 183 -0.48 6.60 -22.64
N GLU A 184 -1.52 7.31 -23.10
CA GLU A 184 -2.88 7.18 -22.57
C GLU A 184 -3.42 5.73 -22.67
N ARG A 185 -3.08 5.00 -23.75
CA ARG A 185 -3.43 3.56 -23.87
C ARG A 185 -2.72 2.70 -22.83
N GLU A 186 -1.42 2.93 -22.59
CA GLU A 186 -0.67 2.21 -21.56
C GLU A 186 -1.17 2.54 -20.15
N LEU A 187 -1.50 3.82 -19.89
CA LEU A 187 -2.10 4.23 -18.61
C LEU A 187 -3.48 3.60 -18.39
N SER A 188 -4.27 3.44 -19.45
CA SER A 188 -5.57 2.75 -19.38
C SER A 188 -5.42 1.30 -18.96
N LYS A 189 -4.44 0.58 -19.53
CA LYS A 189 -4.10 -0.80 -19.12
C LYS A 189 -3.61 -0.84 -17.67
N ALA A 190 -2.71 0.10 -17.30
CA ALA A 190 -2.20 0.17 -15.94
C ALA A 190 -3.32 0.39 -14.91
N ARG A 191 -4.32 1.22 -15.24
CA ARG A 191 -5.50 1.46 -14.41
C ARG A 191 -6.39 0.22 -14.29
N GLN A 192 -6.59 -0.49 -15.41
CA GLN A 192 -7.43 -1.68 -15.46
C GLN A 192 -6.84 -2.87 -14.70
N TYR A 193 -5.52 -3.08 -14.81
CA TYR A 193 -4.87 -4.27 -14.27
C TYR A 193 -4.07 -4.03 -12.98
N GLY A 194 -3.94 -2.78 -12.54
CA GLY A 194 -3.13 -2.42 -11.36
C GLY A 194 -1.61 -2.64 -11.54
N VAL A 195 -1.17 -2.82 -12.81
CA VAL A 195 0.20 -3.17 -13.17
C VAL A 195 0.65 -2.33 -14.36
N ALA A 196 1.88 -1.86 -14.33
CA ALA A 196 2.51 -1.22 -15.48
C ALA A 196 3.87 -1.84 -15.79
N ARG A 197 4.30 -1.70 -17.03
CA ARG A 197 5.57 -2.23 -17.54
C ARG A 197 6.42 -1.11 -18.13
N ASP A 198 7.73 -1.30 -18.07
CA ASP A 198 8.72 -0.57 -18.85
C ASP A 198 9.37 -1.59 -19.79
N ASN A 199 9.15 -1.43 -21.08
CA ASN A 199 9.66 -2.32 -22.13
C ASN A 199 10.87 -1.70 -22.82
N GLU A 200 11.98 -1.58 -22.10
CA GLU A 200 13.22 -0.95 -22.59
C GLU A 200 13.03 0.54 -22.94
N GLU A 201 12.07 1.20 -22.30
CA GLU A 201 11.73 2.60 -22.55
C GLU A 201 12.71 3.57 -21.88
N LEU A 202 13.16 3.23 -20.67
CA LEU A 202 14.16 3.99 -19.91
C LEU A 202 15.58 3.61 -20.34
N GLU A 203 15.82 2.31 -20.58
CA GLU A 203 17.13 1.76 -20.91
C GLU A 203 16.98 0.50 -21.75
N LEU A 204 17.76 0.43 -22.86
CA LEU A 204 17.78 -0.76 -23.73
C LEU A 204 18.37 -1.95 -22.97
N GLY A 205 17.79 -3.12 -23.21
CA GLY A 205 18.21 -4.37 -22.56
C GLY A 205 17.62 -4.57 -21.14
N VAL A 206 16.86 -3.60 -20.61
CA VAL A 206 16.21 -3.70 -19.29
C VAL A 206 14.70 -3.58 -19.43
N ARG A 207 13.99 -4.54 -18.84
CA ARG A 207 12.53 -4.48 -18.69
C ARG A 207 12.13 -4.48 -17.23
N CYS A 208 11.02 -3.78 -16.94
CA CYS A 208 10.48 -3.72 -15.59
C CYS A 208 8.98 -4.00 -15.58
N MET A 209 8.51 -4.59 -14.48
CA MET A 209 7.10 -4.63 -14.12
C MET A 209 6.91 -4.02 -12.74
N ALA A 210 5.79 -3.32 -12.53
CA ALA A 210 5.50 -2.66 -11.26
C ALA A 210 4.05 -2.83 -10.83
N SER A 211 3.85 -2.85 -9.51
CA SER A 211 2.55 -2.79 -8.84
C SER A 211 2.53 -1.70 -7.78
N GLY A 212 1.34 -1.13 -7.52
CA GLY A 212 1.15 0.01 -6.63
C GLY A 212 1.11 -0.37 -5.15
N ILE A 213 1.53 0.56 -4.30
CA ILE A 213 1.41 0.50 -2.85
C ILE A 213 0.50 1.66 -2.43
N TYR A 214 -0.55 1.35 -1.67
CA TYR A 214 -1.60 2.28 -1.28
C TYR A 214 -1.61 2.51 0.22
N ASP A 215 -1.99 3.71 0.63
CA ASP A 215 -2.19 4.06 2.04
C ASP A 215 -3.62 3.75 2.53
N ASP A 216 -3.91 4.07 3.77
CA ASP A 216 -5.21 3.90 4.43
C ASP A 216 -6.38 4.66 3.77
N GLN A 217 -6.09 5.62 2.88
CA GLN A 217 -7.08 6.36 2.10
C GLN A 217 -7.25 5.82 0.67
N GLY A 218 -6.56 4.72 0.33
CA GLY A 218 -6.54 4.19 -1.03
C GLY A 218 -5.74 5.02 -2.02
N LYS A 219 -4.89 5.93 -1.55
CA LYS A 219 -4.01 6.73 -2.39
C LYS A 219 -2.75 5.97 -2.72
N LEU A 220 -2.35 5.97 -4.00
CA LEU A 220 -1.06 5.43 -4.43
C LEU A 220 0.08 6.30 -3.84
N VAL A 221 0.86 5.73 -2.92
CA VAL A 221 1.95 6.44 -2.23
C VAL A 221 3.33 6.02 -2.69
N ALA A 222 3.46 4.79 -3.22
CA ALA A 222 4.70 4.25 -3.76
C ALA A 222 4.40 3.16 -4.80
N GLY A 223 5.42 2.74 -5.53
CA GLY A 223 5.36 1.54 -6.36
C GLY A 223 6.55 0.65 -6.12
N LEU A 224 6.31 -0.65 -6.18
CA LEU A 224 7.34 -1.67 -6.18
C LEU A 224 7.55 -2.17 -7.59
N SER A 225 8.80 -2.24 -8.04
CA SER A 225 9.13 -2.78 -9.37
C SER A 225 10.18 -3.88 -9.28
N ILE A 226 10.04 -4.86 -10.19
CA ILE A 226 11.06 -5.85 -10.52
C ILE A 226 11.72 -5.38 -11.80
N SER A 227 13.05 -5.33 -11.82
CA SER A 227 13.84 -5.06 -13.03
C SER A 227 14.64 -6.30 -13.41
N ALA A 228 14.68 -6.62 -14.69
CA ALA A 228 15.43 -7.76 -15.22
C ALA A 228 16.02 -7.45 -16.60
N PRO A 229 17.05 -8.20 -17.04
CA PRO A 229 17.43 -8.23 -18.46
C PRO A 229 16.22 -8.52 -19.32
N ALA A 230 16.11 -7.88 -20.48
CA ALA A 230 14.91 -7.91 -21.32
C ALA A 230 14.49 -9.32 -21.76
N ASP A 231 15.45 -10.23 -21.87
CA ASP A 231 15.29 -11.64 -22.23
C ASP A 231 14.94 -12.55 -21.02
N ARG A 232 15.00 -12.01 -19.80
CA ARG A 232 14.82 -12.77 -18.54
C ARG A 232 13.64 -12.31 -17.70
N LEU A 233 12.90 -11.28 -18.09
CA LEU A 233 11.70 -10.85 -17.37
C LEU A 233 10.63 -11.95 -17.48
N ASP A 234 10.30 -12.55 -16.33
CA ASP A 234 9.32 -13.64 -16.24
C ASP A 234 7.97 -13.09 -15.73
N GLU A 235 6.93 -13.23 -16.53
CA GLU A 235 5.55 -12.83 -16.15
C GLU A 235 5.02 -13.64 -14.94
N GLY A 236 5.57 -14.81 -14.65
CA GLY A 236 5.25 -15.60 -13.45
C GLY A 236 5.63 -14.91 -12.14
N TRP A 237 6.41 -13.84 -12.18
CA TRP A 237 6.71 -13.01 -10.99
C TRP A 237 5.61 -12.02 -10.64
N LEU A 238 4.72 -11.71 -11.57
CA LEU A 238 3.66 -10.72 -11.36
C LEU A 238 2.76 -11.01 -10.17
N PRO A 239 2.23 -12.23 -9.97
CA PRO A 239 1.42 -12.53 -8.79
C PRO A 239 2.19 -12.35 -7.47
N LYS A 240 3.50 -12.65 -7.46
CA LYS A 240 4.37 -12.48 -6.28
C LYS A 240 4.59 -11.00 -5.97
N LEU A 241 4.80 -10.18 -7.01
CA LEU A 241 4.92 -8.73 -6.88
C LEU A 241 3.63 -8.12 -6.33
N GLN A 242 2.47 -8.50 -6.87
CA GLN A 242 1.17 -8.01 -6.41
C GLN A 242 0.88 -8.43 -4.96
N ALA A 243 1.12 -9.68 -4.59
CA ALA A 243 0.98 -10.14 -3.21
C ALA A 243 1.88 -9.35 -2.24
N THR A 244 3.11 -9.02 -2.67
CA THR A 244 4.05 -8.22 -1.87
C THR A 244 3.55 -6.79 -1.70
N THR A 245 3.09 -6.12 -2.77
CA THR A 245 2.57 -4.75 -2.69
C THR A 245 1.28 -4.67 -1.88
N GLN A 246 0.43 -5.68 -1.98
CA GLN A 246 -0.79 -5.79 -1.17
C GLN A 246 -0.45 -5.94 0.33
N ALA A 247 0.50 -6.81 0.68
CA ALA A 247 0.94 -6.96 2.07
C ALA A 247 1.52 -5.65 2.64
N ILE A 248 2.31 -4.92 1.84
CA ILE A 248 2.84 -3.60 2.24
C ILE A 248 1.70 -2.59 2.40
N SER A 249 0.74 -2.55 1.48
CA SER A 249 -0.42 -1.66 1.55
C SER A 249 -1.28 -1.94 2.78
N HIS A 250 -1.55 -3.20 3.09
CA HIS A 250 -2.25 -3.58 4.32
C HIS A 250 -1.51 -3.13 5.59
N ALA A 251 -0.18 -3.25 5.62
CA ALA A 251 0.63 -2.76 6.73
C ALA A 251 0.63 -1.23 6.85
N LEU A 252 0.31 -0.51 5.76
CA LEU A 252 0.07 0.94 5.74
C LEU A 252 -1.39 1.31 6.05
N GLY A 253 -2.26 0.32 6.34
CA GLY A 253 -3.66 0.53 6.71
C GLY A 253 -4.66 0.46 5.55
N TYR A 254 -4.21 0.15 4.32
CA TYR A 254 -5.10 -0.03 3.19
C TYR A 254 -6.06 -1.20 3.42
N LYS A 255 -7.33 -0.97 3.16
CA LYS A 255 -8.37 -2.00 3.13
C LYS A 255 -8.98 -2.01 1.72
N GLU A 256 -8.98 -3.15 1.07
CA GLU A 256 -9.75 -3.30 -0.17
C GLU A 256 -11.22 -3.02 0.14
N ALA A 257 -11.86 -2.19 -0.69
CA ALA A 257 -13.30 -2.02 -0.62
C ALA A 257 -13.95 -3.40 -0.82
N GLN A 258 -14.67 -3.90 0.18
CA GLN A 258 -15.51 -5.08 0.00
C GLN A 258 -16.56 -4.73 -1.04
N MET A 259 -16.40 -5.27 -2.27
CA MET A 259 -17.44 -5.24 -3.31
C MET A 259 -18.61 -6.12 -2.90
#